data_f50337e7eef304e3d21285e680fbf35e
#
_entry.id   f50337e7eef304e3d21285e680fbf35e
#
_cell.length_a   1.000
_cell.length_b   1.000
_cell.length_c   1.000
_cell.angle_alpha   90.00
_cell.angle_beta   90.00
_cell.angle_gamma   90.00
#
_symmetry.space_group_name_H-M   'P 1'
#
loop_
_entity.id
_entity.type
_entity.pdbx_description
1 polymer ?
#
loop_
_entity_poly.entity_id
_entity_poly.type
_entity_poly.pdbx_seq_one_letter_code
_entity_poly.pdbx_strand_id
1 'polypeptide(L)'
;MQVLAVDLVEGDAPHVAVYYRTAHRVDFRALVPDLARTLASRVDLRQVTGRDPARLVGGVGLCGHQLCCSTFLNEVEPISIRLANQQGHGSNPMAVTGLCGHLMCCLRYESPYYDDFTATAEQIAQQEQDRSADQLGCPLRPVCGKAAGRP
;
A
#
# COMPACT_ATOMS: atom_id res chain seq x y z
N MET A 1 26.35 -1.94 -4.00
CA MET A 1 25.86 -1.29 -2.77
C MET A 1 25.44 0.14 -3.13
N GLN A 2 24.29 0.58 -2.66
CA GLN A 2 23.77 1.93 -2.86
C GLN A 2 23.56 2.56 -1.47
N VAL A 3 24.20 3.68 -1.19
CA VAL A 3 23.98 4.46 0.03
C VAL A 3 22.71 5.29 -0.20
N LEU A 4 21.82 5.29 0.78
CA LEU A 4 20.52 5.96 0.73
C LEU A 4 20.51 7.21 1.62
N ALA A 5 21.03 7.09 2.83
CA ALA A 5 21.10 8.18 3.78
C ALA A 5 22.32 8.02 4.68
N VAL A 6 22.79 9.13 5.22
CA VAL A 6 23.86 9.17 6.22
C VAL A 6 23.42 10.13 7.31
N ASP A 7 23.38 9.65 8.56
CA ASP A 7 23.02 10.43 9.73
C ASP A 7 24.20 10.54 10.69
N LEU A 8 24.40 11.72 11.24
CA LEU A 8 25.29 11.96 12.34
C LEU A 8 24.50 11.84 13.65
N VAL A 9 24.74 10.75 14.37
CA VAL A 9 24.06 10.52 15.65
C VAL A 9 24.91 11.18 16.75
N GLU A 10 24.39 12.25 17.32
CA GLU A 10 24.98 12.98 18.45
C GLU A 10 24.54 12.34 19.77
N GLY A 11 25.44 12.26 20.73
CA GLY A 11 25.20 11.66 22.05
C GLY A 11 26.49 11.38 22.80
N ASP A 12 26.42 10.55 23.84
CA ASP A 12 27.58 10.17 24.66
C ASP A 12 28.70 9.48 23.84
N ALA A 13 28.34 8.83 22.74
CA ALA A 13 29.27 8.23 21.78
C ALA A 13 28.86 8.60 20.35
N PRO A 14 29.28 9.76 19.85
CA PRO A 14 28.89 10.21 18.50
C PRO A 14 29.39 9.21 17.45
N HIS A 15 28.51 8.89 16.50
CA HIS A 15 28.83 7.97 15.41
C HIS A 15 28.08 8.32 14.13
N VAL A 16 28.62 7.88 13.00
CA VAL A 16 28.02 8.04 11.69
C VAL A 16 27.23 6.78 11.34
N ALA A 17 25.92 6.89 11.22
CA ALA A 17 25.06 5.82 10.75
C ALA A 17 24.88 5.94 9.22
N VAL A 18 25.27 4.91 8.49
CA VAL A 18 25.15 4.85 7.02
C VAL A 18 24.11 3.81 6.65
N TYR A 19 23.00 4.27 6.08
CA TYR A 19 21.92 3.42 5.59
C TYR A 19 22.18 3.05 4.14
N TYR A 20 22.21 1.76 3.85
CA TYR A 20 22.51 1.27 2.52
C TYR A 20 21.57 0.15 2.08
N ARG A 21 21.41 0.03 0.77
CA ARG A 21 20.73 -1.09 0.11
C ARG A 21 21.71 -1.87 -0.75
N THR A 22 21.60 -3.18 -0.71
CA THR A 22 22.35 -4.08 -1.60
C THR A 22 21.52 -5.31 -1.94
N ALA A 23 21.70 -5.82 -3.16
CA ALA A 23 21.13 -7.08 -3.60
C ALA A 23 22.02 -8.29 -3.24
N HIS A 24 23.31 -8.04 -2.97
CA HIS A 24 24.29 -9.07 -2.70
C HIS A 24 24.98 -8.83 -1.36
N ARG A 25 25.51 -9.90 -0.78
CA ARG A 25 26.32 -9.79 0.43
C ARG A 25 27.60 -9.03 0.13
N VAL A 26 27.89 -8.00 0.91
CA VAL A 26 29.09 -7.16 0.79
C VAL A 26 30.01 -7.44 1.96
N ASP A 27 31.33 -7.54 1.70
CA ASP A 27 32.33 -7.64 2.75
C ASP A 27 32.77 -6.23 3.16
N PHE A 28 32.53 -5.89 4.42
CA PHE A 28 32.81 -4.57 4.98
C PHE A 28 34.09 -4.54 5.83
N ARG A 29 34.82 -5.65 5.92
CA ARG A 29 35.97 -5.77 6.83
C ARG A 29 37.08 -4.73 6.60
N ALA A 30 37.31 -4.40 5.32
CA ALA A 30 38.26 -3.35 4.95
C ALA A 30 37.60 -1.96 4.95
N LEU A 31 36.35 -1.87 4.49
CA LEU A 31 35.64 -0.60 4.30
C LEU A 31 35.37 0.13 5.63
N VAL A 32 34.92 -0.59 6.66
CA VAL A 32 34.54 0.04 7.94
C VAL A 32 35.72 0.71 8.64
N PRO A 33 36.88 0.07 8.76
CA PRO A 33 38.09 0.70 9.36
C PRO A 33 38.58 1.92 8.57
N ASP A 34 38.50 1.85 7.22
CA ASP A 34 38.94 2.96 6.36
C ASP A 34 38.01 4.16 6.49
N LEU A 35 36.69 3.92 6.52
CA LEU A 35 35.70 4.97 6.78
C LEU A 35 35.86 5.57 8.17
N ALA A 36 36.03 4.76 9.20
CA ALA A 36 36.20 5.23 10.57
C ALA A 36 37.48 6.08 10.73
N ARG A 37 38.54 5.73 10.03
CA ARG A 37 39.79 6.49 10.01
C ARG A 37 39.64 7.82 9.27
N THR A 38 38.92 7.82 8.13
CA THR A 38 38.73 9.03 7.31
C THR A 38 37.78 10.00 7.98
N LEU A 39 36.72 9.50 8.62
CA LEU A 39 35.69 10.32 9.28
C LEU A 39 36.07 10.66 10.73
N ALA A 40 37.17 10.09 11.26
CA ALA A 40 37.59 10.20 12.67
C ALA A 40 36.44 9.93 13.65
N SER A 41 35.52 9.04 13.28
CA SER A 41 34.31 8.72 14.03
C SER A 41 33.96 7.23 13.88
N ARG A 42 33.23 6.71 14.85
CA ARG A 42 32.67 5.36 14.74
C ARG A 42 31.66 5.33 13.58
N VAL A 43 31.71 4.29 12.75
CA VAL A 43 30.79 4.09 11.62
C VAL A 43 29.93 2.88 11.89
N ASP A 44 28.61 3.07 11.80
CA ASP A 44 27.59 2.02 11.90
C ASP A 44 26.93 1.82 10.53
N LEU A 45 27.12 0.65 9.94
CA LEU A 45 26.54 0.31 8.64
C LEU A 45 25.20 -0.42 8.83
N ARG A 46 24.10 0.19 8.41
CA ARG A 46 22.74 -0.36 8.51
C ARG A 46 22.18 -0.72 7.16
N GLN A 47 21.97 -2.01 6.94
CA GLN A 47 21.29 -2.48 5.75
C GLN A 47 19.80 -2.28 5.91
N VAL A 48 19.17 -1.60 4.94
CA VAL A 48 17.73 -1.39 4.89
C VAL A 48 17.12 -2.21 3.76
N THR A 49 15.96 -2.80 4.03
CA THR A 49 15.27 -3.72 3.14
C THR A 49 13.77 -3.41 3.08
N GLY A 50 13.07 -4.04 2.17
CA GLY A 50 11.62 -3.90 2.07
C GLY A 50 11.17 -2.48 1.74
N ARG A 51 10.37 -1.86 2.61
CA ARG A 51 9.82 -0.51 2.46
C ARG A 51 10.70 0.59 3.02
N ASP A 52 11.63 0.26 3.90
CA ASP A 52 12.47 1.22 4.60
C ASP A 52 13.29 2.14 3.69
N PRO A 53 13.82 1.66 2.54
CA PRO A 53 14.49 2.56 1.58
C PRO A 53 13.59 3.71 1.13
N ALA A 54 12.34 3.42 0.78
CA ALA A 54 11.40 4.45 0.35
C ALA A 54 10.96 5.36 1.51
N ARG A 55 10.86 4.80 2.72
CA ARG A 55 10.53 5.55 3.94
C ARG A 55 11.62 6.54 4.32
N LEU A 56 12.89 6.15 4.20
CA LEU A 56 14.04 7.01 4.51
C LEU A 56 14.22 8.12 3.47
N VAL A 57 14.11 7.79 2.20
CA VAL A 57 14.29 8.77 1.12
C VAL A 57 13.05 9.67 0.96
N GLY A 58 11.88 9.15 1.34
CA GLY A 58 10.61 9.83 1.10
C GLY A 58 10.20 9.80 -0.36
N GLY A 59 9.21 10.62 -0.70
CA GLY A 59 8.74 10.78 -2.08
C GLY A 59 7.24 10.93 -2.18
N VAL A 60 6.73 10.89 -3.41
CA VAL A 60 5.32 11.02 -3.75
C VAL A 60 4.82 9.71 -4.33
N GLY A 61 3.70 9.21 -3.82
CA GLY A 61 3.04 8.00 -4.32
C GLY A 61 2.34 8.22 -5.66
N LEU A 62 1.83 7.14 -6.25
CA LEU A 62 1.02 7.21 -7.47
C LEU A 62 -0.26 8.05 -7.29
N CYS A 63 -0.75 8.19 -6.07
CA CYS A 63 -1.89 9.03 -5.70
C CYS A 63 -1.58 10.54 -5.66
N GLY A 64 -0.32 10.95 -5.88
CA GLY A 64 0.10 12.35 -5.82
C GLY A 64 0.36 12.90 -4.41
N HIS A 65 0.17 12.09 -3.36
CA HIS A 65 0.45 12.46 -1.97
C HIS A 65 1.80 11.91 -1.51
N GLN A 66 2.32 12.47 -0.41
CA GLN A 66 3.51 11.93 0.26
C GLN A 66 3.28 10.46 0.64
N LEU A 67 4.38 9.69 0.68
CA LEU A 67 4.30 8.27 1.00
C LEU A 67 3.68 8.05 2.39
N CYS A 68 2.66 7.21 2.47
CA CYS A 68 1.99 6.87 3.74
C CYS A 68 2.96 6.34 4.78
N CYS A 69 3.94 5.52 4.35
CA CYS A 69 4.96 4.94 5.23
C CYS A 69 5.97 5.95 5.77
N SER A 70 6.14 7.12 5.14
CA SER A 70 7.00 8.19 5.65
C SER A 70 6.25 9.25 6.47
N THR A 71 4.91 9.19 6.47
CA THR A 71 4.07 10.17 7.17
C THR A 71 3.38 9.57 8.40
N PHE A 72 2.27 8.87 8.22
CA PHE A 72 1.42 8.40 9.32
C PHE A 72 1.41 6.88 9.52
N LEU A 73 1.71 6.10 8.47
CA LEU A 73 1.60 4.65 8.51
C LEU A 73 2.95 4.02 8.92
N ASN A 74 3.23 4.01 10.21
CA ASN A 74 4.49 3.49 10.75
C ASN A 74 4.60 1.97 10.65
N GLU A 75 3.50 1.27 10.87
CA GLU A 75 3.43 -0.19 10.77
C GLU A 75 2.57 -0.58 9.58
N VAL A 76 3.10 -1.47 8.75
CA VAL A 76 2.39 -1.96 7.57
C VAL A 76 2.20 -3.44 7.70
N GLU A 77 0.95 -3.85 7.87
CA GLU A 77 0.56 -5.26 7.87
C GLU A 77 0.82 -5.92 6.50
N PRO A 78 0.92 -7.25 6.46
CA PRO A 78 1.04 -7.99 5.21
C PRO A 78 -0.12 -7.68 4.25
N ILE A 79 0.22 -7.43 3.00
CA ILE A 79 -0.74 -7.05 1.95
C ILE A 79 -0.83 -8.16 0.92
N SER A 80 -2.04 -8.57 0.59
CA SER A 80 -2.30 -9.58 -0.44
C SER A 80 -2.87 -8.93 -1.71
N ILE A 81 -2.63 -9.55 -2.85
CA ILE A 81 -3.19 -9.13 -4.14
C ILE A 81 -4.73 -9.22 -4.15
N ARG A 82 -5.32 -10.03 -3.27
CA ARG A 82 -6.78 -10.13 -3.12
C ARG A 82 -7.40 -8.80 -2.72
N LEU A 83 -6.74 -8.04 -1.85
CA LEU A 83 -7.21 -6.70 -1.45
C LEU A 83 -7.26 -5.74 -2.65
N ALA A 84 -6.26 -5.79 -3.52
CA ALA A 84 -6.25 -4.98 -4.74
C ALA A 84 -7.42 -5.32 -5.67
N ASN A 85 -7.73 -6.61 -5.82
CA ASN A 85 -8.86 -7.07 -6.62
C ASN A 85 -10.20 -6.65 -6.02
N GLN A 86 -10.37 -6.75 -4.70
CA GLN A 86 -11.58 -6.30 -3.99
C GLN A 86 -11.83 -4.80 -4.17
N GLN A 87 -10.77 -4.01 -4.23
CA GLN A 87 -10.83 -2.56 -4.42
C GLN A 87 -10.87 -2.14 -5.91
N GLY A 88 -11.08 -3.08 -6.83
CA GLY A 88 -11.25 -2.78 -8.25
C GLY A 88 -9.99 -2.42 -9.02
N HIS A 89 -8.80 -2.55 -8.40
CA HIS A 89 -7.52 -2.23 -9.08
C HIS A 89 -7.07 -3.28 -10.10
N GLY A 90 -7.75 -4.43 -10.13
CA GLY A 90 -7.42 -5.51 -11.04
C GLY A 90 -6.04 -6.12 -10.79
N SER A 91 -5.61 -6.95 -11.73
CA SER A 91 -4.33 -7.67 -11.64
C SER A 91 -3.15 -6.94 -12.29
N ASN A 92 -3.27 -5.64 -12.57
CA ASN A 92 -2.19 -4.86 -13.15
C ASN A 92 -1.12 -4.55 -12.08
N PRO A 93 0.07 -5.17 -12.14
CA PRO A 93 1.11 -4.96 -11.13
C PRO A 93 1.57 -3.50 -11.02
N MET A 94 1.57 -2.77 -12.15
CA MET A 94 2.01 -1.37 -12.16
C MET A 94 1.05 -0.44 -11.40
N ALA A 95 -0.25 -0.76 -11.44
CA ALA A 95 -1.27 0.04 -10.75
C ALA A 95 -1.31 -0.20 -9.22
N VAL A 96 -0.80 -1.34 -8.76
CA VAL A 96 -0.88 -1.75 -7.35
C VAL A 96 0.47 -1.76 -6.63
N THR A 97 1.56 -1.44 -7.34
CA THR A 97 2.92 -1.42 -6.78
C THR A 97 3.30 0.00 -6.37
N GLY A 98 3.69 0.16 -5.11
CA GLY A 98 4.19 1.43 -4.59
C GLY A 98 5.63 1.71 -5.01
N LEU A 99 6.12 2.90 -4.69
CA LEU A 99 7.50 3.35 -4.98
C LEU A 99 8.57 2.44 -4.34
N CYS A 100 8.24 1.75 -3.26
CA CYS A 100 9.11 0.77 -2.59
C CYS A 100 9.26 -0.55 -3.36
N GLY A 101 8.50 -0.78 -4.45
CA GLY A 101 8.47 -2.03 -5.20
C GLY A 101 7.58 -3.13 -4.59
N HIS A 102 6.87 -2.83 -3.49
CA HIS A 102 5.91 -3.73 -2.87
C HIS A 102 4.48 -3.25 -3.13
N LEU A 103 3.47 -4.10 -2.86
CA LEU A 103 2.07 -3.70 -2.94
C LEU A 103 1.80 -2.44 -2.10
N MET A 104 0.97 -1.54 -2.60
CA MET A 104 0.65 -0.28 -1.93
C MET A 104 0.05 -0.51 -0.54
N CYS A 105 0.58 0.20 0.46
CA CYS A 105 0.13 0.07 1.85
C CYS A 105 -1.29 0.63 2.08
N CYS A 106 -1.73 1.58 1.26
CA CYS A 106 -3.10 2.08 1.31
C CYS A 106 -4.14 0.98 1.06
N LEU A 107 -3.86 -0.02 0.23
CA LEU A 107 -4.77 -1.14 0.01
C LEU A 107 -5.20 -1.83 1.31
N ARG A 108 -4.26 -2.02 2.23
CA ARG A 108 -4.56 -2.60 3.54
C ARG A 108 -5.21 -1.59 4.48
N TYR A 109 -4.72 -0.36 4.47
CA TYR A 109 -5.24 0.72 5.31
C TYR A 109 -6.71 1.04 4.99
N GLU A 110 -7.08 1.02 3.71
CA GLU A 110 -8.43 1.34 3.23
C GLU A 110 -9.37 0.13 3.21
N SER A 111 -8.84 -1.10 3.37
CA SER A 111 -9.61 -2.35 3.31
C SER A 111 -10.90 -2.34 4.17
N PRO A 112 -10.89 -1.88 5.43
CA PRO A 112 -12.11 -1.88 6.25
C PRO A 112 -13.25 -1.05 5.67
N TYR A 113 -12.91 0.05 4.97
CA TYR A 113 -13.93 0.91 4.33
C TYR A 113 -14.58 0.22 3.13
N TYR A 114 -13.80 -0.58 2.39
CA TYR A 114 -14.35 -1.33 1.25
C TYR A 114 -15.25 -2.49 1.69
N ASP A 115 -14.96 -3.11 2.82
CA ASP A 115 -15.81 -4.15 3.40
C ASP A 115 -17.18 -3.57 3.79
N ASP A 116 -17.20 -2.36 4.37
CA ASP A 116 -18.43 -1.63 4.70
C ASP A 116 -19.22 -1.25 3.44
N PHE A 117 -18.56 -0.80 2.37
CA PHE A 117 -19.19 -0.46 1.12
C PHE A 117 -19.81 -1.68 0.42
N THR A 118 -19.13 -2.82 0.42
CA THR A 118 -19.66 -4.06 -0.18
C THR A 118 -20.88 -4.56 0.58
N ALA A 119 -20.85 -4.54 1.92
CA ALA A 119 -22.00 -4.90 2.75
C ALA A 119 -23.20 -3.97 2.48
N THR A 120 -22.97 -2.67 2.34
CA THR A 120 -24.02 -1.69 2.04
C THR A 120 -24.58 -1.88 0.63
N ALA A 121 -23.74 -2.14 -0.36
CA ALA A 121 -24.17 -2.40 -1.74
C ALA A 121 -25.02 -3.67 -1.85
N GLU A 122 -24.67 -4.74 -1.12
CA GLU A 122 -25.46 -5.96 -1.04
C GLU A 122 -26.82 -5.72 -0.39
N GLN A 123 -26.88 -4.92 0.68
CA GLN A 123 -28.13 -4.53 1.34
C GLN A 123 -29.04 -3.73 0.39
N ILE A 124 -28.49 -2.79 -0.35
CA ILE A 124 -29.23 -1.99 -1.35
C ILE A 124 -29.77 -2.90 -2.44
N ALA A 125 -28.95 -3.79 -3.00
CA ALA A 125 -29.36 -4.72 -4.03
C ALA A 125 -30.48 -5.67 -3.54
N GLN A 126 -30.42 -6.13 -2.30
CA GLN A 126 -31.46 -6.94 -1.67
C GLN A 126 -32.74 -6.15 -1.49
N GLN A 127 -32.69 -4.88 -1.06
CA GLN A 127 -33.85 -4.02 -0.94
C GLN A 127 -34.52 -3.73 -2.31
N GLU A 128 -33.74 -3.59 -3.37
CA GLU A 128 -34.25 -3.42 -4.72
C GLU A 128 -34.94 -4.69 -5.23
N GLN A 129 -34.42 -5.86 -4.92
CA GLN A 129 -35.04 -7.13 -5.24
C GLN A 129 -36.37 -7.32 -4.50
N ASP A 130 -36.41 -7.00 -3.21
CA ASP A 130 -37.64 -7.06 -2.40
C ASP A 130 -38.71 -6.05 -2.90
N ARG A 131 -38.28 -4.84 -3.24
CA ARG A 131 -39.20 -3.84 -3.87
C ARG A 131 -39.73 -4.30 -5.19
N SER A 132 -38.93 -4.96 -6.02
CA SER A 132 -39.39 -5.48 -7.31
C SER A 132 -40.35 -6.64 -7.14
N ALA A 133 -40.19 -7.46 -6.07
CA ALA A 133 -41.13 -8.51 -5.72
C ALA A 133 -42.47 -7.96 -5.23
N ASP A 134 -42.49 -6.89 -4.43
CA ASP A 134 -43.72 -6.21 -3.96
C ASP A 134 -44.43 -5.45 -5.07
N GLN A 135 -43.72 -4.89 -6.05
CA GLN A 135 -44.35 -4.23 -7.23
C GLN A 135 -45.03 -5.20 -8.19
N LEU A 136 -44.78 -6.50 -8.09
CA LEU A 136 -45.57 -7.53 -8.79
C LEU A 136 -47.01 -7.65 -8.24
N GLY A 137 -47.33 -6.97 -7.15
CA GLY A 137 -48.67 -6.78 -6.57
C GLY A 137 -49.46 -5.58 -7.14
N CYS A 138 -49.14 -5.05 -8.32
CA CYS A 138 -49.87 -3.97 -8.96
C CYS A 138 -51.35 -4.35 -9.13
N PRO A 139 -52.31 -3.64 -8.52
CA PRO A 139 -53.72 -3.93 -8.63
C PRO A 139 -54.29 -3.76 -10.05
N LEU A 140 -53.50 -3.25 -11.01
CA LEU A 140 -53.85 -3.06 -12.42
C LEU A 140 -53.25 -4.17 -13.34
N ARG A 141 -52.94 -5.31 -12.79
CA ARG A 141 -52.37 -6.48 -13.48
C ARG A 141 -53.08 -6.91 -14.80
N PRO A 142 -54.39 -6.72 -14.99
CA PRO A 142 -55.03 -7.10 -16.25
C PRO A 142 -54.67 -6.22 -17.45
N VAL A 143 -54.15 -5.00 -17.19
CA VAL A 143 -53.86 -4.02 -18.25
C VAL A 143 -52.40 -4.00 -18.67
N CYS A 144 -51.47 -4.31 -17.76
CA CYS A 144 -50.03 -4.32 -18.05
C CYS A 144 -49.47 -5.60 -18.70
N GLY A 145 -50.26 -6.67 -18.72
CA GLY A 145 -49.79 -8.02 -19.14
C GLY A 145 -49.89 -8.32 -20.66
N LYS A 146 -50.21 -7.36 -21.52
CA LYS A 146 -50.43 -7.62 -22.95
C LYS A 146 -49.47 -6.92 -23.92
N ALA A 147 -48.30 -6.47 -23.46
CA ALA A 147 -47.37 -5.77 -24.35
C ALA A 147 -46.06 -6.56 -24.64
N ALA A 148 -46.05 -7.87 -24.57
CA ALA A 148 -44.88 -8.68 -24.95
C ALA A 148 -45.28 -9.77 -25.95
N GLY A 149 -45.75 -9.35 -27.11
CA GLY A 149 -45.92 -10.20 -28.28
C GLY A 149 -45.70 -9.35 -29.51
N ARG A 150 -44.47 -9.37 -30.01
CA ARG A 150 -44.23 -8.95 -31.40
C ARG A 150 -43.36 -10.00 -32.09
N PRO A 151 -43.67 -10.35 -33.36
CA PRO A 151 -43.11 -11.46 -34.12
C PRO A 151 -41.63 -11.27 -34.45
#